data_047ff33cfb1f482664aef4ba3968e730
#
_entry.id   047ff33cfb1f482664aef4ba3968e730
#
_cell.length_a   1.000
_cell.length_b   1.000
_cell.length_c   1.000
_cell.angle_alpha   90.00
_cell.angle_beta   90.00
_cell.angle_gamma   90.00
#
_symmetry.space_group_name_H-M   'P 1'
#
loop_
_entity.id
_entity.type
_entity.pdbx_description
1 polymer ?
#
loop_
_entity_poly.entity_id
_entity_poly.type
_entity_poly.pdbx_seq_one_letter_code
_entity_poly.pdbx_strand_id
1 'polypeptide(L)'
;SLRAATPDEMRAVLSAEKTGGPIHIHVAEQEREVEDCLAWSGRRPVEYLLDEMPVDERWCAIHATHMTPDETARLARSGAVAGLCPATEANLGDGIFPATDYVGHGGAFGIGTDSHVATTVAEELRLLEYGQRLRDRRRNRLASGPGASVGRTLFDAALSGGAQAAGMRTSGIRVGARADLVVLNGDNPFIGTASGDQALDRWLFATGNDAVRDVMVGGRWVVRDGRHHNEETIDRDFREVLLRLA
;
A
#
# COMPACT_ATOMS: atom_id res chain seq x y z
N SER A 1 -6.87 11.44 -11.31
CA SER A 1 -6.67 10.34 -12.28
C SER A 1 -6.74 10.87 -13.69
N LEU A 2 -5.92 10.37 -14.60
CA LEU A 2 -5.98 10.67 -16.03
C LEU A 2 -7.33 10.30 -16.68
N ARG A 3 -8.11 9.43 -16.04
CA ARG A 3 -9.49 9.11 -16.44
C ARG A 3 -10.50 10.23 -16.14
N ALA A 4 -10.19 11.11 -15.19
CA ALA A 4 -11.15 12.05 -14.62
C ALA A 4 -10.70 13.52 -14.64
N ALA A 5 -9.41 13.79 -14.85
CA ALA A 5 -8.85 15.13 -14.85
C ALA A 5 -7.96 15.35 -16.08
N THR A 6 -8.16 16.44 -16.76
CA THR A 6 -7.30 16.87 -17.85
C THR A 6 -5.92 17.32 -17.34
N PRO A 7 -4.89 17.34 -18.18
CA PRO A 7 -3.57 17.85 -17.80
C PRO A 7 -3.59 19.28 -17.28
N ASP A 8 -4.43 20.14 -17.85
CA ASP A 8 -4.55 21.54 -17.40
C ASP A 8 -5.20 21.65 -16.03
N GLU A 9 -6.22 20.83 -15.75
CA GLU A 9 -6.82 20.74 -14.40
C GLU A 9 -5.81 20.20 -13.39
N MET A 10 -5.02 19.20 -13.72
CA MET A 10 -3.95 18.71 -12.86
C MET A 10 -2.91 19.79 -12.58
N ARG A 11 -2.45 20.53 -13.60
CA ARG A 11 -1.53 21.65 -13.44
C ARG A 11 -2.14 22.76 -12.57
N ALA A 12 -3.44 23.04 -12.72
CA ALA A 12 -4.14 24.00 -11.88
C ALA A 12 -4.18 23.58 -10.41
N VAL A 13 -4.47 22.28 -10.13
CA VAL A 13 -4.42 21.73 -8.77
C VAL A 13 -3.02 21.83 -8.18
N LEU A 14 -1.98 21.42 -8.93
CA LEU A 14 -0.58 21.54 -8.49
C LEU A 14 -0.18 23.00 -8.20
N SER A 15 -0.64 23.94 -9.03
CA SER A 15 -0.38 25.37 -8.83
C SER A 15 -1.10 25.94 -7.62
N ALA A 16 -2.27 25.41 -7.27
CA ALA A 16 -3.05 25.82 -6.10
C ALA A 16 -2.51 25.23 -4.79
N GLU A 17 -1.86 24.08 -4.84
CA GLU A 17 -1.22 23.44 -3.69
C GLU A 17 0.00 24.26 -3.23
N LYS A 18 -0.04 24.81 -2.00
CA LYS A 18 0.99 25.70 -1.44
C LYS A 18 1.73 25.12 -0.23
N THR A 19 1.28 23.97 0.26
CA THR A 19 1.80 23.40 1.50
C THR A 19 3.02 22.49 1.28
N GLY A 20 3.27 22.09 0.02
CA GLY A 20 4.26 21.05 -0.30
C GLY A 20 3.85 19.66 0.18
N GLY A 21 2.55 19.45 0.39
CA GLY A 21 1.98 18.19 0.84
C GLY A 21 2.05 17.07 -0.21
N PRO A 22 1.70 15.83 0.17
CA PRO A 22 1.67 14.69 -0.73
C PRO A 22 0.63 14.85 -1.84
N ILE A 23 0.93 14.27 -3.00
CA ILE A 23 0.07 14.29 -4.19
C ILE A 23 -0.26 12.84 -4.56
N HIS A 24 -1.52 12.45 -4.48
CA HIS A 24 -1.96 11.11 -4.80
C HIS A 24 -2.74 11.09 -6.11
N ILE A 25 -2.47 10.11 -6.97
CA ILE A 25 -3.16 9.94 -8.24
C ILE A 25 -3.31 8.45 -8.58
N HIS A 26 -4.52 8.03 -8.96
CA HIS A 26 -4.74 6.71 -9.56
C HIS A 26 -4.19 6.70 -10.99
N VAL A 27 -3.43 5.70 -11.36
CA VAL A 27 -2.82 5.59 -12.68
C VAL A 27 -2.60 4.13 -13.09
N ALA A 28 -2.95 3.80 -14.31
CA ALA A 28 -2.74 2.49 -14.93
C ALA A 28 -3.28 1.32 -14.08
N GLU A 29 -4.45 1.51 -13.48
CA GLU A 29 -5.10 0.49 -12.65
C GLU A 29 -5.60 -0.68 -13.50
N GLN A 30 -6.27 -0.37 -14.62
CA GLN A 30 -6.91 -1.34 -15.50
C GLN A 30 -6.37 -1.26 -16.92
N GLU A 31 -6.39 -2.38 -17.66
CA GLU A 31 -5.95 -2.43 -19.06
C GLU A 31 -6.73 -1.43 -19.93
N ARG A 32 -8.03 -1.28 -19.69
CA ARG A 32 -8.87 -0.32 -20.42
C ARG A 32 -8.38 1.12 -20.24
N GLU A 33 -7.92 1.50 -19.06
CA GLU A 33 -7.32 2.83 -18.83
C GLU A 33 -6.08 3.05 -19.71
N VAL A 34 -5.28 1.99 -19.87
CA VAL A 34 -4.09 2.04 -20.75
C VAL A 34 -4.51 2.22 -22.21
N GLU A 35 -5.50 1.45 -22.68
CA GLU A 35 -6.03 1.53 -24.04
C GLU A 35 -6.62 2.92 -24.34
N ASP A 36 -7.46 3.44 -23.45
CA ASP A 36 -8.09 4.75 -23.58
C ASP A 36 -7.05 5.88 -23.61
N CYS A 37 -6.01 5.80 -22.74
CA CYS A 37 -4.93 6.79 -22.69
C CYS A 37 -4.06 6.75 -23.96
N LEU A 38 -3.73 5.56 -24.46
CA LEU A 38 -3.01 5.39 -25.73
C LEU A 38 -3.81 5.95 -26.91
N ALA A 39 -5.12 5.68 -26.97
CA ALA A 39 -5.99 6.18 -28.05
C ALA A 39 -6.10 7.71 -28.01
N TRP A 40 -6.11 8.31 -26.83
CA TRP A 40 -6.24 9.76 -26.64
C TRP A 40 -4.90 10.51 -26.85
N SER A 41 -3.81 10.02 -26.22
CA SER A 41 -2.56 10.78 -26.13
C SER A 41 -1.41 10.19 -26.94
N GLY A 42 -1.56 8.96 -27.45
CA GLY A 42 -0.47 8.20 -28.07
C GLY A 42 0.57 7.66 -27.06
N ARG A 43 0.35 7.85 -25.76
CA ARG A 43 1.24 7.43 -24.67
C ARG A 43 0.47 6.63 -23.61
N ARG A 44 1.19 5.78 -22.88
CA ARG A 44 0.65 5.02 -21.77
C ARG A 44 0.46 5.92 -20.52
N PRO A 45 -0.43 5.57 -19.57
CA PRO A 45 -0.76 6.47 -18.46
C PRO A 45 0.44 6.87 -17.60
N VAL A 46 1.32 5.92 -17.23
CA VAL A 46 2.48 6.23 -16.38
C VAL A 46 3.54 7.00 -17.18
N GLU A 47 3.79 6.64 -18.43
CA GLU A 47 4.64 7.41 -19.35
C GLU A 47 4.14 8.85 -19.46
N TYR A 48 2.84 9.03 -19.74
CA TYR A 48 2.22 10.34 -19.85
C TYR A 48 2.37 11.17 -18.58
N LEU A 49 2.10 10.55 -17.42
CA LEU A 49 2.23 11.21 -16.12
C LEU A 49 3.66 11.70 -15.86
N LEU A 50 4.66 10.85 -16.14
CA LEU A 50 6.07 11.16 -15.93
C LEU A 50 6.63 12.20 -16.91
N ASP A 51 6.05 12.30 -18.10
CA ASP A 51 6.48 13.28 -19.11
C ASP A 51 5.84 14.66 -18.91
N GLU A 52 4.58 14.69 -18.43
CA GLU A 52 3.79 15.92 -18.40
C GLU A 52 3.72 16.57 -17.01
N MET A 53 4.00 15.82 -15.94
CA MET A 53 3.89 16.30 -14.57
C MET A 53 5.24 16.25 -13.85
N PRO A 54 5.50 17.15 -12.91
CA PRO A 54 6.73 17.17 -12.12
C PRO A 54 6.69 16.10 -11.02
N VAL A 55 6.69 14.83 -11.42
CA VAL A 55 6.61 13.70 -10.50
C VAL A 55 7.90 13.59 -9.69
N ASP A 56 7.78 13.68 -8.39
CA ASP A 56 8.87 13.67 -7.40
C ASP A 56 8.50 12.80 -6.18
N GLU A 57 9.30 12.87 -5.11
CA GLU A 57 9.11 12.13 -3.86
C GLU A 57 7.82 12.44 -3.09
N ARG A 58 7.11 13.51 -3.44
CA ARG A 58 5.80 13.84 -2.86
C ARG A 58 4.65 13.08 -3.50
N TRP A 59 4.89 12.45 -4.65
CA TRP A 59 3.84 11.77 -5.38
C TRP A 59 3.63 10.34 -4.89
N CYS A 60 2.36 9.93 -4.92
CA CYS A 60 1.94 8.55 -4.72
C CYS A 60 1.10 8.13 -5.92
N ALA A 61 1.68 7.24 -6.74
CA ALA A 61 1.01 6.62 -7.89
C ALA A 61 0.21 5.41 -7.38
N ILE A 62 -1.12 5.55 -7.27
CA ILE A 62 -1.98 4.48 -6.77
C ILE A 62 -2.17 3.44 -7.86
N HIS A 63 -2.07 2.17 -7.48
CA HIS A 63 -2.06 0.96 -8.28
C HIS A 63 -0.82 0.84 -9.18
N ALA A 64 -0.71 1.63 -10.24
CA ALA A 64 0.35 1.53 -11.25
C ALA A 64 0.56 0.07 -11.75
N THR A 65 -0.52 -0.69 -11.88
CA THR A 65 -0.53 -2.13 -12.12
C THR A 65 0.02 -2.47 -13.50
N HIS A 66 -0.42 -1.71 -14.50
CA HIS A 66 -0.11 -1.98 -15.91
C HIS A 66 1.01 -1.08 -16.43
N MET A 67 2.24 -1.41 -16.04
CA MET A 67 3.44 -0.72 -16.50
C MET A 67 4.29 -1.59 -17.42
N THR A 68 4.94 -0.96 -18.41
CA THR A 68 6.06 -1.57 -19.12
C THR A 68 7.32 -1.60 -18.23
N PRO A 69 8.35 -2.38 -18.57
CA PRO A 69 9.62 -2.35 -17.84
C PRO A 69 10.25 -0.95 -17.77
N ASP A 70 10.12 -0.15 -18.83
CA ASP A 70 10.64 1.24 -18.85
C ASP A 70 9.84 2.14 -17.91
N GLU A 71 8.51 2.10 -17.97
CA GLU A 71 7.63 2.85 -17.03
C GLU A 71 7.94 2.46 -15.58
N THR A 72 8.11 1.16 -15.30
CA THR A 72 8.46 0.64 -13.96
C THR A 72 9.79 1.22 -13.46
N ALA A 73 10.81 1.21 -14.32
CA ALA A 73 12.12 1.74 -13.97
C ALA A 73 12.12 3.27 -13.80
N ARG A 74 11.39 3.99 -14.65
CA ARG A 74 11.26 5.46 -14.60
C ARG A 74 10.48 5.89 -13.34
N LEU A 75 9.34 5.24 -13.04
CA LEU A 75 8.56 5.55 -11.84
C LEU A 75 9.37 5.25 -10.56
N ALA A 76 10.07 4.12 -10.51
CA ALA A 76 10.93 3.80 -9.36
C ALA A 76 12.01 4.87 -9.11
N ARG A 77 12.61 5.42 -10.17
CA ARG A 77 13.68 6.43 -10.06
C ARG A 77 13.16 7.85 -9.84
N SER A 78 11.89 8.12 -10.04
CA SER A 78 11.31 9.46 -9.80
C SER A 78 11.28 9.84 -8.32
N GLY A 79 11.41 8.86 -7.42
CA GLY A 79 11.24 9.03 -5.98
C GLY A 79 9.79 8.91 -5.52
N ALA A 80 8.83 8.84 -6.45
CA ALA A 80 7.42 8.64 -6.11
C ALA A 80 7.18 7.28 -5.44
N VAL A 81 6.17 7.23 -4.59
CA VAL A 81 5.71 5.99 -3.94
C VAL A 81 4.68 5.30 -4.83
N ALA A 82 4.77 3.98 -4.99
CA ALA A 82 3.65 3.19 -5.50
C ALA A 82 2.68 2.87 -4.35
N GLY A 83 1.44 3.36 -4.44
CA GLY A 83 0.39 3.07 -3.47
C GLY A 83 -0.38 1.82 -3.89
N LEU A 84 -0.05 0.68 -3.31
CA LEU A 84 -0.58 -0.62 -3.73
C LEU A 84 -1.79 -1.01 -2.91
N CYS A 85 -2.79 -1.62 -3.58
CA CYS A 85 -4.02 -2.09 -2.96
C CYS A 85 -4.30 -3.55 -3.38
N PRO A 86 -3.43 -4.50 -3.01
CA PRO A 86 -3.44 -5.87 -3.52
C PRO A 86 -4.78 -6.60 -3.38
N ALA A 87 -5.51 -6.37 -2.29
CA ALA A 87 -6.83 -6.98 -2.09
C ALA A 87 -7.88 -6.42 -3.05
N THR A 88 -7.86 -5.12 -3.33
CA THR A 88 -8.74 -4.50 -4.32
C THR A 88 -8.39 -4.96 -5.72
N GLU A 89 -7.11 -4.92 -6.08
CA GLU A 89 -6.59 -5.35 -7.39
C GLU A 89 -6.94 -6.82 -7.67
N ALA A 90 -6.87 -7.68 -6.66
CA ALA A 90 -7.30 -9.08 -6.76
C ALA A 90 -8.83 -9.22 -6.88
N ASN A 91 -9.61 -8.44 -6.11
CA ASN A 91 -11.07 -8.48 -6.13
C ASN A 91 -11.64 -7.99 -7.47
N LEU A 92 -11.07 -6.94 -8.04
CA LEU A 92 -11.49 -6.39 -9.33
C LEU A 92 -10.88 -7.15 -10.52
N GLY A 93 -9.86 -7.97 -10.29
CA GLY A 93 -9.15 -8.67 -11.35
C GLY A 93 -8.26 -7.75 -12.19
N ASP A 94 -7.76 -6.68 -11.60
CA ASP A 94 -6.96 -5.67 -12.30
C ASP A 94 -5.61 -6.21 -12.77
N GLY A 95 -4.99 -7.09 -12.00
CA GLY A 95 -3.71 -7.69 -12.38
C GLY A 95 -2.69 -7.72 -11.23
N ILE A 96 -1.42 -7.91 -11.59
CA ILE A 96 -0.32 -8.02 -10.63
C ILE A 96 0.69 -6.90 -10.87
N PHE A 97 0.83 -5.99 -9.92
CA PHE A 97 1.86 -4.95 -9.94
C PHE A 97 3.27 -5.57 -10.05
N PRO A 98 4.19 -5.02 -10.88
CA PRO A 98 5.53 -5.58 -11.08
C PRO A 98 6.48 -5.28 -9.90
N ALA A 99 6.13 -5.72 -8.68
CA ALA A 99 6.79 -5.32 -7.45
C ALA A 99 8.27 -5.72 -7.39
N THR A 100 8.64 -6.90 -7.89
CA THR A 100 10.04 -7.34 -7.90
C THR A 100 10.93 -6.43 -8.76
N ASP A 101 10.44 -6.01 -9.90
CA ASP A 101 11.17 -5.15 -10.83
C ASP A 101 11.22 -3.72 -10.29
N TYR A 102 10.08 -3.22 -9.76
CA TYR A 102 9.97 -1.90 -9.18
C TYR A 102 10.92 -1.70 -7.99
N VAL A 103 10.89 -2.63 -7.02
CA VAL A 103 11.80 -2.62 -5.86
C VAL A 103 13.25 -2.83 -6.30
N GLY A 104 13.49 -3.67 -7.31
CA GLY A 104 14.82 -3.88 -7.91
C GLY A 104 15.42 -2.61 -8.51
N HIS A 105 14.61 -1.65 -8.93
CA HIS A 105 15.02 -0.31 -9.39
C HIS A 105 15.07 0.74 -8.26
N GLY A 106 14.89 0.34 -7.01
CA GLY A 106 14.92 1.23 -5.84
C GLY A 106 13.59 1.92 -5.56
N GLY A 107 12.49 1.46 -6.15
CA GLY A 107 11.16 2.03 -5.94
C GLY A 107 10.63 1.80 -4.53
N ALA A 108 9.99 2.83 -3.96
CA ALA A 108 9.32 2.79 -2.67
C ALA A 108 7.84 2.48 -2.85
N PHE A 109 7.24 1.67 -1.96
CA PHE A 109 5.81 1.40 -1.99
C PHE A 109 5.16 1.54 -0.61
N GLY A 110 3.91 1.92 -0.59
CA GLY A 110 2.99 1.84 0.55
C GLY A 110 1.82 0.92 0.21
N ILE A 111 1.01 0.59 1.20
CA ILE A 111 -0.21 -0.20 1.00
C ILE A 111 -1.44 0.57 1.49
N GLY A 112 -2.57 0.33 0.86
CA GLY A 112 -3.88 0.85 1.24
C GLY A 112 -4.96 -0.20 1.01
N THR A 113 -6.11 -0.03 1.66
CA THR A 113 -7.24 -0.97 1.59
C THR A 113 -8.26 -0.62 0.50
N ASP A 114 -8.16 0.58 -0.03
CA ASP A 114 -8.99 1.13 -1.12
C ASP A 114 -10.48 0.75 -1.00
N SER A 115 -10.99 -0.26 -1.70
CA SER A 115 -12.39 -0.67 -1.69
C SER A 115 -12.85 -1.37 -0.40
N HIS A 116 -11.96 -1.59 0.57
CA HIS A 116 -12.26 -2.21 1.88
C HIS A 116 -12.82 -3.65 1.81
N VAL A 117 -12.55 -4.39 0.75
CA VAL A 117 -12.86 -5.84 0.70
C VAL A 117 -11.99 -6.62 1.68
N ALA A 118 -10.81 -6.10 1.99
CA ALA A 118 -9.96 -6.46 3.11
C ALA A 118 -9.50 -5.20 3.82
N THR A 119 -9.25 -5.27 5.13
CA THR A 119 -8.83 -4.10 5.93
C THR A 119 -7.65 -4.45 6.83
N THR A 120 -6.80 -5.38 6.42
CA THR A 120 -5.68 -5.85 7.22
C THR A 120 -4.34 -5.71 6.51
N VAL A 121 -3.35 -5.14 7.19
CA VAL A 121 -1.97 -5.03 6.70
C VAL A 121 -1.41 -6.41 6.31
N ALA A 122 -1.72 -7.44 7.10
CA ALA A 122 -1.22 -8.79 6.86
C ALA A 122 -1.74 -9.37 5.53
N GLU A 123 -3.00 -9.11 5.19
CA GLU A 123 -3.59 -9.60 3.93
C GLU A 123 -3.02 -8.88 2.73
N GLU A 124 -2.93 -7.56 2.77
CA GLU A 124 -2.36 -6.75 1.69
C GLU A 124 -0.93 -7.17 1.38
N LEU A 125 -0.06 -7.26 2.38
CA LEU A 125 1.34 -7.66 2.19
C LEU A 125 1.49 -9.12 1.78
N ARG A 126 0.61 -10.02 2.27
CA ARG A 126 0.56 -11.41 1.85
C ARG A 126 0.19 -11.54 0.38
N LEU A 127 -0.85 -10.84 -0.06
CA LEU A 127 -1.29 -10.85 -1.46
C LEU A 127 -0.23 -10.28 -2.38
N LEU A 128 0.43 -9.19 -2.00
CA LEU A 128 1.54 -8.61 -2.76
C LEU A 128 2.63 -9.64 -3.03
N GLU A 129 3.11 -10.32 -1.99
CA GLU A 129 4.15 -11.36 -2.14
C GLU A 129 3.63 -12.58 -2.92
N TYR A 130 2.40 -13.04 -2.64
CA TYR A 130 1.86 -14.23 -3.31
C TYR A 130 1.59 -13.97 -4.79
N GLY A 131 1.16 -12.77 -5.17
CA GLY A 131 1.05 -12.36 -6.56
C GLY A 131 2.38 -12.51 -7.30
N GLN A 132 3.47 -12.02 -6.70
CA GLN A 132 4.80 -12.17 -7.28
C GLN A 132 5.24 -13.65 -7.36
N ARG A 133 4.98 -14.45 -6.32
CA ARG A 133 5.31 -15.89 -6.33
C ARG A 133 4.61 -16.65 -7.46
N LEU A 134 3.31 -16.37 -7.64
CA LEU A 134 2.49 -17.01 -8.68
C LEU A 134 2.95 -16.59 -10.07
N ARG A 135 3.17 -15.30 -10.30
CA ARG A 135 3.68 -14.75 -11.56
C ARG A 135 5.02 -15.37 -11.95
N ASP A 136 5.98 -15.38 -11.01
CA ASP A 136 7.36 -15.79 -11.27
C ASP A 136 7.62 -17.27 -11.03
N ARG A 137 6.66 -18.01 -10.45
CA ARG A 137 6.79 -19.43 -10.06
C ARG A 137 8.00 -19.70 -9.18
N ARG A 138 8.26 -18.78 -8.22
CA ARG A 138 9.39 -18.82 -7.27
C ARG A 138 8.93 -18.35 -5.90
N ARG A 139 9.61 -18.81 -4.84
CA ARG A 139 9.37 -18.36 -3.45
C ARG A 139 10.16 -17.10 -3.11
N ASN A 140 9.73 -16.41 -2.05
CA ASN A 140 10.45 -15.31 -1.41
C ASN A 140 10.90 -14.23 -2.41
N ARG A 141 9.93 -13.72 -3.19
CA ARG A 141 10.21 -12.80 -4.29
C ARG A 141 10.63 -11.41 -3.81
N LEU A 142 10.06 -10.97 -2.69
CA LEU A 142 10.32 -9.65 -2.12
C LEU A 142 11.20 -9.72 -0.86
N ALA A 143 11.97 -10.78 -0.68
CA ALA A 143 13.02 -10.82 0.33
C ALA A 143 14.19 -9.92 -0.08
N SER A 144 14.80 -9.22 0.89
CA SER A 144 15.95 -8.33 0.65
C SER A 144 17.25 -9.07 0.28
N GLY A 145 17.27 -10.39 0.43
CA GLY A 145 18.41 -11.23 0.08
C GLY A 145 18.22 -12.68 0.50
N PRO A 146 19.18 -13.56 0.19
CA PRO A 146 19.14 -14.96 0.58
C PRO A 146 19.03 -15.13 2.12
N GLY A 147 18.01 -15.85 2.58
CA GLY A 147 17.77 -16.09 4.01
C GLY A 147 17.13 -14.93 4.77
N ALA A 148 16.88 -13.79 4.14
CA ALA A 148 16.20 -12.67 4.77
C ALA A 148 14.71 -12.99 4.99
N SER A 149 14.13 -12.42 6.06
CA SER A 149 12.70 -12.48 6.33
C SER A 149 11.93 -11.67 5.29
N VAL A 150 10.98 -12.32 4.63
CA VAL A 150 10.06 -11.66 3.70
C VAL A 150 9.14 -10.72 4.46
N GLY A 151 8.63 -11.15 5.61
CA GLY A 151 7.74 -10.35 6.45
C GLY A 151 8.39 -9.06 6.93
N ARG A 152 9.66 -9.14 7.38
CA ARG A 152 10.44 -7.95 7.76
C ARG A 152 10.62 -7.00 6.57
N THR A 153 11.05 -7.51 5.44
CA THR A 153 11.30 -6.70 4.25
C THR A 153 10.04 -5.98 3.78
N LEU A 154 8.92 -6.70 3.68
CA LEU A 154 7.63 -6.14 3.28
C LEU A 154 7.11 -5.10 4.26
N PHE A 155 7.17 -5.42 5.56
CA PHE A 155 6.67 -4.52 6.60
C PHE A 155 7.46 -3.21 6.64
N ASP A 156 8.79 -3.29 6.64
CA ASP A 156 9.65 -2.10 6.68
C ASP A 156 9.49 -1.24 5.42
N ALA A 157 9.39 -1.86 4.24
CA ALA A 157 9.16 -1.14 2.99
C ALA A 157 7.80 -0.44 2.98
N ALA A 158 6.72 -1.14 3.34
CA ALA A 158 5.39 -0.55 3.41
C ALA A 158 5.27 0.55 4.47
N LEU A 159 5.92 0.37 5.63
CA LEU A 159 5.97 1.39 6.69
C LEU A 159 6.69 2.66 6.20
N SER A 160 7.84 2.51 5.55
CA SER A 160 8.63 3.64 5.05
C SER A 160 7.93 4.35 3.91
N GLY A 161 7.48 3.61 2.88
CA GLY A 161 6.79 4.18 1.74
C GLY A 161 5.41 4.76 2.10
N GLY A 162 4.67 4.10 2.99
CA GLY A 162 3.41 4.63 3.51
C GLY A 162 3.60 5.92 4.29
N ALA A 163 4.66 6.03 5.10
CA ALA A 163 4.99 7.27 5.80
C ALA A 163 5.34 8.39 4.83
N GLN A 164 6.13 8.11 3.79
CA GLN A 164 6.45 9.07 2.73
C GLN A 164 5.17 9.53 2.01
N ALA A 165 4.32 8.61 1.56
CA ALA A 165 3.05 8.91 0.90
C ALA A 165 2.11 9.74 1.78
N ALA A 166 2.14 9.56 3.10
CA ALA A 166 1.37 10.35 4.06
C ALA A 166 2.03 11.68 4.46
N GLY A 167 3.19 12.03 3.90
CA GLY A 167 3.95 13.23 4.28
C GLY A 167 4.50 13.20 5.70
N MET A 168 4.69 12.03 6.27
CA MET A 168 5.23 11.84 7.62
C MET A 168 6.76 11.87 7.59
N ARG A 169 7.37 12.67 8.47
CA ARG A 169 8.83 12.83 8.52
C ARG A 169 9.56 11.61 9.10
N THR A 170 8.89 10.83 9.94
CA THR A 170 9.49 9.70 10.64
C THR A 170 8.49 8.56 10.76
N SER A 171 8.98 7.33 10.65
CA SER A 171 8.23 6.10 10.87
C SER A 171 8.99 5.17 11.82
N GLY A 172 8.28 4.20 12.41
CA GLY A 172 8.85 3.20 13.29
C GLY A 172 9.06 3.67 14.74
N ILE A 173 9.54 2.75 15.58
CA ILE A 173 9.70 2.97 17.01
C ILE A 173 11.05 3.67 17.27
N ARG A 174 11.00 4.98 17.50
CA ARG A 174 12.15 5.81 17.82
C ARG A 174 11.76 7.07 18.61
N VAL A 175 12.68 7.65 19.35
CA VAL A 175 12.46 8.92 20.05
C VAL A 175 12.14 10.02 19.06
N GLY A 176 11.07 10.78 19.31
CA GLY A 176 10.58 11.86 18.46
C GLY A 176 9.65 11.41 17.32
N ALA A 177 9.46 10.12 17.09
CA ALA A 177 8.43 9.63 16.18
C ALA A 177 7.04 9.73 16.80
N ARG A 178 6.02 9.86 15.96
CA ARG A 178 4.63 9.75 16.40
C ARG A 178 4.38 8.36 17.00
N ALA A 179 3.70 8.31 18.13
CA ALA A 179 3.42 7.05 18.84
C ALA A 179 2.24 6.31 18.18
N ASP A 180 2.49 5.71 17.04
CA ASP A 180 1.58 4.77 16.33
C ASP A 180 2.18 3.37 16.49
N LEU A 181 1.50 2.49 17.21
CA LEU A 181 2.00 1.19 17.58
C LEU A 181 0.97 0.10 17.33
N VAL A 182 1.41 -1.05 16.86
CA VAL A 182 0.65 -2.30 16.82
C VAL A 182 1.32 -3.28 17.78
N VAL A 183 0.54 -3.88 18.68
CA VAL A 183 1.00 -4.91 19.60
C VAL A 183 0.38 -6.24 19.19
N LEU A 184 1.24 -7.21 18.88
CA LEU A 184 0.80 -8.55 18.56
C LEU A 184 0.52 -9.36 19.84
N ASN A 185 -0.45 -10.28 19.76
CA ASN A 185 -0.85 -11.12 20.87
C ASN A 185 0.18 -12.24 21.15
N GLY A 186 0.91 -12.10 22.26
CA GLY A 186 1.90 -13.10 22.71
C GLY A 186 1.28 -14.45 23.14
N ASP A 187 -0.01 -14.50 23.42
CA ASP A 187 -0.72 -15.75 23.76
C ASP A 187 -1.10 -16.55 22.49
N ASN A 188 -1.04 -15.93 21.31
CA ASN A 188 -1.18 -16.64 20.05
C ASN A 188 0.04 -17.56 19.86
N PRO A 189 -0.15 -18.91 19.67
CA PRO A 189 0.98 -19.86 19.59
C PRO A 189 2.01 -19.52 18.49
N PHE A 190 1.57 -18.96 17.37
CA PHE A 190 2.47 -18.56 16.28
C PHE A 190 3.29 -17.35 16.65
N ILE A 191 2.73 -16.41 17.39
CA ILE A 191 3.42 -15.15 17.78
C ILE A 191 4.28 -15.37 19.02
N GLY A 192 3.73 -15.99 20.08
CA GLY A 192 4.42 -16.14 21.38
C GLY A 192 5.65 -17.06 21.35
N THR A 193 5.76 -17.93 20.35
CA THR A 193 6.96 -18.78 20.13
C THR A 193 7.91 -18.21 19.07
N ALA A 194 7.62 -17.04 18.51
CA ALA A 194 8.45 -16.41 17.51
C ALA A 194 9.62 -15.64 18.14
N SER A 195 10.75 -15.61 17.46
CA SER A 195 11.91 -14.78 17.84
C SER A 195 12.28 -13.83 16.69
N GLY A 196 12.58 -12.58 17.03
CA GLY A 196 13.00 -11.58 16.05
C GLY A 196 12.02 -11.44 14.88
N ASP A 197 12.54 -11.48 13.68
CA ASP A 197 11.75 -11.29 12.43
C ASP A 197 10.72 -12.40 12.15
N GLN A 198 10.86 -13.57 12.80
CA GLN A 198 9.84 -14.63 12.71
C GLN A 198 8.45 -14.14 13.14
N ALA A 199 8.36 -13.17 14.04
CA ALA A 199 7.08 -12.61 14.46
C ALA A 199 6.35 -11.94 13.28
N LEU A 200 7.06 -11.22 12.44
CA LEU A 200 6.50 -10.59 11.23
C LEU A 200 6.17 -11.63 10.16
N ASP A 201 7.06 -12.60 9.91
CA ASP A 201 6.76 -13.67 8.96
C ASP A 201 5.50 -14.44 9.37
N ARG A 202 5.34 -14.76 10.65
CA ARG A 202 4.18 -15.51 11.14
C ARG A 202 2.92 -14.65 11.17
N TRP A 203 3.03 -13.36 11.53
CA TRP A 203 1.91 -12.45 11.45
C TRP A 203 1.38 -12.34 10.01
N LEU A 204 2.26 -12.12 9.05
CA LEU A 204 1.86 -11.94 7.65
C LEU A 204 1.40 -13.24 6.99
N PHE A 205 2.07 -14.37 7.24
CA PHE A 205 1.87 -15.60 6.44
C PHE A 205 1.17 -16.74 7.18
N ALA A 206 1.10 -16.73 8.49
CA ALA A 206 0.50 -17.82 9.28
C ALA A 206 -0.72 -17.40 10.13
N THR A 207 -0.86 -16.11 10.41
CA THR A 207 -2.00 -15.58 11.17
C THR A 207 -2.71 -14.49 10.35
N GLY A 208 -3.06 -13.40 10.96
CA GLY A 208 -3.73 -12.27 10.34
C GLY A 208 -4.10 -11.23 11.39
N ASN A 209 -5.26 -10.62 11.23
CA ASN A 209 -5.71 -9.54 12.10
C ASN A 209 -6.02 -10.01 13.54
N ASP A 210 -6.40 -11.26 13.70
CA ASP A 210 -6.62 -11.93 15.00
C ASP A 210 -5.35 -12.04 15.87
N ALA A 211 -4.16 -11.86 15.26
CA ALA A 211 -2.92 -11.74 16.00
C ALA A 211 -2.67 -10.32 16.55
N VAL A 212 -3.45 -9.32 16.17
CA VAL A 212 -3.33 -7.94 16.68
C VAL A 212 -4.10 -7.82 17.99
N ARG A 213 -3.40 -7.53 19.10
CA ARG A 213 -4.02 -7.35 20.42
C ARG A 213 -4.37 -5.90 20.70
N ASP A 214 -3.40 -4.99 20.51
CA ASP A 214 -3.61 -3.58 20.80
C ASP A 214 -3.14 -2.69 19.65
N VAL A 215 -3.81 -1.54 19.48
CA VAL A 215 -3.41 -0.50 18.51
C VAL A 215 -3.40 0.86 19.21
N MET A 216 -2.29 1.58 19.05
CA MET A 216 -2.13 2.95 19.51
C MET A 216 -2.02 3.88 18.30
N VAL A 217 -2.72 5.00 18.34
CA VAL A 217 -2.67 6.05 17.32
C VAL A 217 -2.40 7.39 17.99
N GLY A 218 -1.30 8.03 17.64
CA GLY A 218 -0.89 9.32 18.22
C GLY A 218 -0.78 9.30 19.75
N GLY A 219 -0.32 8.19 20.33
CA GLY A 219 -0.19 8.02 21.79
C GLY A 219 -1.48 7.63 22.51
N ARG A 220 -2.59 7.40 21.78
CA ARG A 220 -3.87 6.98 22.37
C ARG A 220 -4.20 5.55 21.95
N TRP A 221 -4.52 4.71 22.91
CA TRP A 221 -5.01 3.36 22.64
C TRP A 221 -6.40 3.43 22.01
N VAL A 222 -6.56 2.92 20.80
CA VAL A 222 -7.83 2.83 20.07
C VAL A 222 -8.37 1.40 20.05
N VAL A 223 -7.49 0.41 20.12
CA VAL A 223 -7.81 -1.01 20.31
C VAL A 223 -7.08 -1.52 21.53
N ARG A 224 -7.77 -2.26 22.39
CA ARG A 224 -7.23 -2.96 23.58
C ARG A 224 -7.84 -4.35 23.67
N ASP A 225 -6.98 -5.35 23.87
CA ASP A 225 -7.41 -6.75 23.99
C ASP A 225 -8.28 -7.20 22.80
N GLY A 226 -7.90 -6.76 21.59
CA GLY A 226 -8.61 -7.08 20.35
C GLY A 226 -9.89 -6.28 20.10
N ARG A 227 -10.27 -5.35 20.99
CA ARG A 227 -11.54 -4.60 20.88
C ARG A 227 -11.29 -3.10 20.69
N HIS A 228 -11.93 -2.54 19.66
CA HIS A 228 -11.96 -1.09 19.47
C HIS A 228 -12.89 -0.42 20.48
N HIS A 229 -12.51 0.73 21.02
CA HIS A 229 -13.28 1.41 22.10
C HIS A 229 -14.71 1.81 21.72
N ASN A 230 -15.02 1.92 20.41
CA ASN A 230 -16.36 2.22 19.90
C ASN A 230 -17.01 1.02 19.17
N GLU A 231 -16.48 -0.20 19.31
CA GLU A 231 -16.86 -1.37 18.52
C GLU A 231 -18.38 -1.62 18.53
N GLU A 232 -19.00 -1.62 19.73
CA GLU A 232 -20.44 -1.90 19.86
C GLU A 232 -21.32 -0.87 19.15
N THR A 233 -20.91 0.41 19.18
CA THR A 233 -21.62 1.48 18.47
C THR A 233 -21.46 1.33 16.97
N ILE A 234 -20.23 1.10 16.51
CA ILE A 234 -19.92 0.91 15.09
C ILE A 234 -20.68 -0.29 14.53
N ASP A 235 -20.67 -1.43 15.21
CA ASP A 235 -21.39 -2.63 14.81
C ASP A 235 -22.90 -2.41 14.67
N ARG A 236 -23.50 -1.76 15.66
CA ARG A 236 -24.93 -1.44 15.62
C ARG A 236 -25.27 -0.55 14.41
N ASP A 237 -24.54 0.56 14.27
CA ASP A 237 -24.81 1.55 13.25
C ASP A 237 -24.58 0.96 11.85
N PHE A 238 -23.54 0.14 11.68
CA PHE A 238 -23.26 -0.56 10.44
C PHE A 238 -24.36 -1.57 10.06
N ARG A 239 -24.86 -2.36 11.02
CA ARG A 239 -25.99 -3.27 10.81
C ARG A 239 -27.25 -2.54 10.37
N GLU A 240 -27.55 -1.39 10.98
CA GLU A 240 -28.69 -0.57 10.55
C GLU A 240 -28.57 -0.08 9.11
N VAL A 241 -27.36 0.32 8.68
CA VAL A 241 -27.10 0.73 7.28
C VAL A 241 -27.30 -0.44 6.34
N LEU A 242 -26.72 -1.61 6.63
CA LEU A 242 -26.88 -2.80 5.81
C LEU A 242 -28.33 -3.20 5.61
N LEU A 243 -29.16 -3.14 6.70
CA LEU A 243 -30.59 -3.45 6.62
C LEU A 243 -31.39 -2.46 5.76
N ARG A 244 -30.88 -1.23 5.56
CA ARG A 244 -31.52 -0.24 4.66
C ARG A 244 -31.11 -0.43 3.20
N LEU A 245 -29.97 -1.10 2.94
CA LEU A 245 -29.45 -1.35 1.59
C LEU A 245 -29.92 -2.70 1.02
N ALA A 246 -30.40 -3.59 1.86
CA ALA A 246 -30.97 -4.89 1.46
C ALA A 246 -32.43 -4.77 1.01
#